data_fdeb4c4719e0116ed9dd557da6c5074c
#
_entry.id   fdeb4c4719e0116ed9dd557da6c5074c
#
_cell.length_a   1.000
_cell.length_b   1.000
_cell.length_c   1.000
_cell.angle_alpha   90.00
_cell.angle_beta   90.00
_cell.angle_gamma   90.00
#
_symmetry.space_group_name_H-M   'P 1'
#
loop_
_entity.id
_entity.type
_entity.pdbx_description
1 polymer ?
#
loop_
_entity_poly.entity_id
_entity_poly.type
_entity_poly.pdbx_seq_one_letter_code
_entity_poly.pdbx_strand_id
1 'polypeptide(L)'
;DEIVRRLVAWGQGRMDERLLWMFARKCGDCMDWAIDIAGKHDTNVTLWEGYYKGPTYTEFPVTHFFYNKNINLDYTYGNSEGIGNVALMPCFEEELKKAGVTLMYRTSAVQFLQDANKRVTGLIAGRPNNYTQINAAKGVIIATGCYGSNEEMRKAFAPYSLHADAQIYFPTKSNTGDAHIMAMQVGGVMQKNDNHAATVHLEAGAGTYGFLHVNANGERFMNEDVNTQSKSCSKELQPHGIAWTFYDSNWTQDV
;
A
#
# COMPACT_ATOMS: atom_id res chain seq x y z
N ASP A 1 -11.42 -17.43 -6.36
CA ASP A 1 -11.80 -17.97 -5.03
C ASP A 1 -10.61 -18.28 -4.14
N GLU A 2 -9.52 -18.81 -4.69
CA GLU A 2 -8.33 -19.19 -3.92
C GLU A 2 -7.63 -17.99 -3.28
N ILE A 3 -7.46 -16.89 -4.00
CA ILE A 3 -6.85 -15.66 -3.47
C ILE A 3 -7.63 -15.16 -2.24
N VAL A 4 -8.96 -15.11 -2.33
CA VAL A 4 -9.79 -14.64 -1.20
C VAL A 4 -9.65 -15.58 -0.01
N ARG A 5 -9.70 -16.90 -0.21
CA ARG A 5 -9.50 -17.86 0.88
C ARG A 5 -8.15 -17.71 1.58
N ARG A 6 -7.08 -17.50 0.82
CA ARG A 6 -5.74 -17.27 1.41
C ARG A 6 -5.66 -15.95 2.16
N LEU A 7 -6.22 -14.88 1.62
CA LEU A 7 -6.25 -13.58 2.32
C LEU A 7 -7.06 -13.66 3.62
N VAL A 8 -8.20 -14.36 3.62
CA VAL A 8 -9.00 -14.62 4.83
C VAL A 8 -8.21 -15.43 5.85
N ALA A 9 -7.53 -16.47 5.41
CA ALA A 9 -6.68 -17.30 6.29
C ALA A 9 -5.53 -16.49 6.88
N TRP A 10 -4.84 -15.68 6.11
CA TRP A 10 -3.76 -14.81 6.59
C TRP A 10 -4.27 -13.74 7.57
N GLY A 11 -5.42 -13.17 7.30
CA GLY A 11 -6.06 -12.21 8.19
C GLY A 11 -6.74 -12.84 9.41
N GLN A 12 -6.69 -14.18 9.55
CA GLN A 12 -7.28 -14.92 10.66
C GLN A 12 -8.75 -14.57 10.89
N GLY A 13 -9.50 -14.30 9.83
CA GLY A 13 -10.91 -13.91 9.89
C GLY A 13 -11.19 -12.49 10.40
N ARG A 14 -10.16 -11.64 10.55
CA ARG A 14 -10.32 -10.27 11.06
C ARG A 14 -10.75 -9.25 10.03
N MET A 15 -10.87 -9.64 8.77
CA MET A 15 -11.19 -8.73 7.68
C MET A 15 -12.64 -8.89 7.22
N ASP A 16 -13.19 -7.83 6.63
CA ASP A 16 -14.50 -7.90 5.99
C ASP A 16 -14.39 -8.61 4.64
N GLU A 17 -14.83 -9.87 4.59
CA GLU A 17 -14.79 -10.68 3.38
C GLU A 17 -15.54 -10.07 2.19
N ARG A 18 -16.57 -9.27 2.44
CA ARG A 18 -17.34 -8.59 1.36
C ARG A 18 -16.44 -7.64 0.57
N LEU A 19 -15.52 -6.94 1.25
CA LEU A 19 -14.56 -6.06 0.62
C LEU A 19 -13.52 -6.84 -0.17
N LEU A 20 -13.04 -7.98 0.36
CA LEU A 20 -12.12 -8.87 -0.34
C LEU A 20 -12.76 -9.44 -1.61
N TRP A 21 -14.01 -9.89 -1.53
CA TRP A 21 -14.72 -10.39 -2.70
C TRP A 21 -14.98 -9.31 -3.74
N MET A 22 -15.31 -8.10 -3.31
CA MET A 22 -15.44 -6.96 -4.22
C MET A 22 -14.12 -6.67 -4.92
N PHE A 23 -13.01 -6.60 -4.18
CA PHE A 23 -11.67 -6.41 -4.74
C PHE A 23 -11.34 -7.53 -5.75
N ALA A 24 -11.44 -8.79 -5.36
CA ALA A 24 -11.11 -9.92 -6.22
C ALA A 24 -11.91 -9.96 -7.54
N ARG A 25 -13.15 -9.47 -7.52
CA ARG A 25 -14.01 -9.42 -8.71
C ARG A 25 -13.77 -8.22 -9.61
N LYS A 26 -13.14 -7.15 -9.08
CA LYS A 26 -13.05 -5.86 -9.77
C LYS A 26 -11.61 -5.40 -10.04
N CYS A 27 -10.63 -5.96 -9.36
CA CYS A 27 -9.24 -5.52 -9.53
C CYS A 27 -8.71 -5.73 -10.95
N GLY A 28 -9.12 -6.82 -11.62
CA GLY A 28 -8.75 -7.08 -13.01
C GLY A 28 -9.28 -5.97 -13.93
N ASP A 29 -10.60 -5.72 -13.93
CA ASP A 29 -11.21 -4.65 -14.73
C ASP A 29 -10.54 -3.28 -14.49
N CYS A 30 -10.19 -2.98 -13.20
CA CYS A 30 -9.51 -1.73 -12.86
C CYS A 30 -8.08 -1.69 -13.40
N MET A 31 -7.37 -2.82 -13.36
CA MET A 31 -6.01 -2.90 -13.88
C MET A 31 -6.00 -2.79 -15.41
N ASP A 32 -6.90 -3.49 -16.09
CA ASP A 32 -7.06 -3.41 -17.55
C ASP A 32 -7.32 -1.97 -17.99
N TRP A 33 -8.18 -1.26 -17.26
CA TRP A 33 -8.43 0.17 -17.50
C TRP A 33 -7.18 1.03 -17.32
N ALA A 34 -6.36 0.76 -16.29
CA ALA A 34 -5.11 1.49 -16.07
C ALA A 34 -4.07 1.18 -17.17
N ILE A 35 -4.00 -0.06 -17.62
CA ILE A 35 -3.14 -0.51 -18.74
C ILE A 35 -3.56 0.18 -20.05
N ASP A 36 -4.84 0.26 -20.32
CA ASP A 36 -5.39 0.94 -21.50
C ASP A 36 -5.02 2.44 -21.50
N ILE A 37 -5.10 3.09 -20.35
CA ILE A 37 -4.67 4.48 -20.22
C ILE A 37 -3.16 4.61 -20.46
N ALA A 38 -2.35 3.81 -19.79
CA ALA A 38 -0.89 3.83 -19.95
C ALA A 38 -0.46 3.62 -21.40
N GLY A 39 -1.12 2.69 -22.11
CA GLY A 39 -0.85 2.40 -23.52
C GLY A 39 -1.09 3.56 -24.48
N LYS A 40 -1.98 4.51 -24.14
CA LYS A 40 -2.23 5.74 -24.91
C LYS A 40 -1.11 6.78 -24.75
N HIS A 41 -0.25 6.61 -23.77
CA HIS A 41 0.78 7.58 -23.37
C HIS A 41 2.20 7.01 -23.41
N ASP A 42 2.47 6.07 -24.30
CA ASP A 42 3.80 5.46 -24.47
C ASP A 42 4.38 4.87 -23.18
N THR A 43 3.51 4.34 -22.33
CA THR A 43 3.86 3.66 -21.11
C THR A 43 3.51 2.18 -21.23
N ASN A 44 4.51 1.34 -21.00
CA ASN A 44 4.36 -0.12 -20.98
C ASN A 44 4.02 -0.62 -19.58
N VAL A 45 3.59 -1.85 -19.51
CA VAL A 45 3.38 -2.57 -18.25
C VAL A 45 3.98 -3.96 -18.35
N THR A 46 4.58 -4.42 -17.27
CA THR A 46 5.00 -5.82 -17.10
C THR A 46 4.56 -6.34 -15.74
N LEU A 47 4.32 -7.63 -15.65
CA LEU A 47 4.06 -8.30 -14.40
C LEU A 47 5.40 -8.69 -13.76
N TRP A 48 5.55 -8.42 -12.47
CA TRP A 48 6.72 -8.89 -11.75
C TRP A 48 6.56 -10.37 -11.42
N GLU A 49 7.51 -11.18 -11.85
CA GLU A 49 7.50 -12.63 -11.69
C GLU A 49 8.35 -13.12 -10.50
N GLY A 50 9.14 -12.22 -9.90
CA GLY A 50 9.97 -12.52 -8.73
C GLY A 50 9.16 -12.60 -7.43
N TYR A 51 8.20 -13.53 -7.35
CA TYR A 51 7.42 -13.79 -6.15
C TYR A 51 7.78 -15.16 -5.56
N TYR A 52 7.68 -15.24 -4.23
CA TYR A 52 8.05 -16.45 -3.50
C TYR A 52 7.11 -17.64 -3.79
N LYS A 53 7.69 -18.80 -4.06
CA LYS A 53 6.97 -20.05 -4.34
C LYS A 53 7.52 -21.16 -3.43
N GLY A 54 7.08 -21.14 -2.18
CA GLY A 54 7.43 -22.19 -1.23
C GLY A 54 6.49 -23.39 -1.25
N PRO A 55 6.86 -24.47 -0.56
CA PRO A 55 6.05 -25.68 -0.48
C PRO A 55 4.68 -25.48 0.16
N THR A 56 4.56 -24.59 1.16
CA THR A 56 3.32 -24.35 1.89
C THR A 56 2.79 -22.93 1.71
N TYR A 57 3.67 -21.98 1.42
CA TYR A 57 3.32 -20.61 1.14
C TYR A 57 3.73 -20.21 -0.26
N THR A 58 2.81 -19.64 -0.99
CA THR A 58 3.06 -19.11 -2.34
C THR A 58 2.42 -17.72 -2.46
N GLU A 59 3.20 -16.76 -2.87
CA GLU A 59 2.69 -15.46 -3.26
C GLU A 59 2.02 -15.53 -4.64
N PHE A 60 1.19 -14.55 -4.93
CA PHE A 60 0.58 -14.42 -6.25
C PHE A 60 1.27 -13.31 -7.04
N PRO A 61 1.47 -13.47 -8.36
CA PRO A 61 2.03 -12.43 -9.21
C PRO A 61 1.00 -11.32 -9.41
N VAL A 62 0.99 -10.33 -8.54
CA VAL A 62 0.01 -9.23 -8.54
C VAL A 62 0.62 -7.86 -8.76
N THR A 63 1.95 -7.76 -8.78
CA THR A 63 2.65 -6.48 -8.92
C THR A 63 2.85 -6.16 -10.39
N HIS A 64 2.21 -5.09 -10.84
CA HIS A 64 2.39 -4.55 -12.19
C HIS A 64 3.36 -3.38 -12.15
N PHE A 65 4.41 -3.45 -12.97
CA PHE A 65 5.34 -2.35 -13.18
C PHE A 65 4.98 -1.59 -14.44
N PHE A 66 4.63 -0.32 -14.30
CA PHE A 66 4.50 0.60 -15.40
C PHE A 66 5.84 1.27 -15.66
N TYR A 67 6.20 1.44 -16.92
CA TYR A 67 7.47 2.05 -17.29
C TYR A 67 7.39 2.73 -18.66
N ASN A 68 8.14 3.82 -18.83
CA ASN A 68 8.21 4.51 -20.09
C ASN A 68 8.90 3.62 -21.15
N LYS A 69 8.43 3.65 -22.39
CA LYS A 69 8.91 2.76 -23.48
C LYS A 69 10.42 2.80 -23.75
N ASN A 70 11.08 3.89 -23.37
CA ASN A 70 12.54 4.08 -23.60
C ASN A 70 13.39 3.46 -22.48
N ILE A 71 12.79 2.87 -21.46
CA ILE A 71 13.52 2.30 -20.33
C ILE A 71 13.77 0.83 -20.58
N ASN A 72 15.03 0.42 -20.44
CA ASN A 72 15.41 -0.98 -20.39
C ASN A 72 15.28 -1.47 -18.95
N LEU A 73 14.33 -2.36 -18.69
CA LEU A 73 14.07 -2.89 -17.34
C LEU A 73 15.18 -3.80 -16.79
N ASP A 74 16.06 -4.33 -17.66
CA ASP A 74 17.12 -5.28 -17.25
C ASP A 74 18.15 -4.68 -16.27
N TYR A 75 18.15 -3.36 -16.08
CA TYR A 75 19.14 -2.65 -15.28
C TYR A 75 18.58 -1.67 -14.24
N THR A 76 17.28 -1.66 -14.00
CA THR A 76 16.64 -0.48 -13.42
C THR A 76 16.26 -0.57 -11.95
N TYR A 77 16.69 -1.56 -11.22
CA TYR A 77 16.46 -1.61 -9.76
C TYR A 77 17.13 -0.47 -8.96
N GLY A 78 17.65 0.52 -9.61
CA GLY A 78 18.22 1.72 -8.99
C GLY A 78 17.81 3.04 -9.63
N ASN A 79 17.08 3.01 -10.73
CA ASN A 79 16.64 4.22 -11.43
C ASN A 79 15.12 4.37 -11.32
N SER A 80 14.69 5.26 -10.43
CA SER A 80 13.26 5.54 -10.21
C SER A 80 12.62 6.43 -11.28
N GLU A 81 13.42 6.98 -12.21
CA GLU A 81 12.90 7.83 -13.27
C GLU A 81 12.15 7.01 -14.32
N GLY A 82 10.86 7.29 -14.47
CA GLY A 82 10.00 6.67 -15.47
C GLY A 82 9.55 5.25 -15.18
N ILE A 83 9.57 4.81 -13.90
CA ILE A 83 9.06 3.51 -13.44
C ILE A 83 8.02 3.68 -12.34
N GLY A 84 7.04 2.77 -12.32
CA GLY A 84 5.98 2.73 -11.32
C GLY A 84 5.06 3.93 -11.44
N ASN A 85 4.75 4.54 -10.31
CA ASN A 85 3.86 5.71 -10.27
C ASN A 85 4.41 6.92 -11.04
N VAL A 86 5.72 7.05 -11.16
CA VAL A 86 6.36 8.13 -11.94
C VAL A 86 6.04 8.00 -13.43
N ALA A 87 5.87 6.79 -13.94
CA ALA A 87 5.43 6.57 -15.31
C ALA A 87 3.90 6.69 -15.46
N LEU A 88 3.13 6.12 -14.53
CA LEU A 88 1.68 5.98 -14.65
C LEU A 88 0.91 7.28 -14.34
N MET A 89 1.31 8.01 -13.29
CA MET A 89 0.54 9.18 -12.86
C MET A 89 0.44 10.29 -13.90
N PRO A 90 1.48 10.61 -14.70
CA PRO A 90 1.34 11.57 -15.80
C PRO A 90 0.30 11.16 -16.84
N CYS A 91 0.14 9.86 -17.11
CA CYS A 91 -0.88 9.34 -18.04
C CYS A 91 -2.29 9.68 -17.54
N PHE A 92 -2.55 9.42 -16.26
CA PHE A 92 -3.82 9.81 -15.64
C PHE A 92 -4.04 11.32 -15.63
N GLU A 93 -3.00 12.09 -15.32
CA GLU A 93 -3.11 13.56 -15.31
C GLU A 93 -3.53 14.11 -16.66
N GLU A 94 -2.99 13.59 -17.75
CA GLU A 94 -3.38 14.00 -19.10
C GLU A 94 -4.83 13.61 -19.44
N GLU A 95 -5.24 12.40 -19.10
CA GLU A 95 -6.64 11.97 -19.32
C GLU A 95 -7.64 12.79 -18.48
N LEU A 96 -7.29 13.12 -17.24
CA LEU A 96 -8.10 14.00 -16.40
C LEU A 96 -8.24 15.39 -17.00
N LYS A 97 -7.15 15.97 -17.54
CA LYS A 97 -7.18 17.28 -18.23
C LYS A 97 -8.07 17.22 -19.49
N LYS A 98 -7.95 16.16 -20.29
CA LYS A 98 -8.80 15.93 -21.48
C LYS A 98 -10.29 15.80 -21.09
N ALA A 99 -10.57 15.18 -19.95
CA ALA A 99 -11.92 15.05 -19.42
C ALA A 99 -12.47 16.33 -18.78
N GLY A 100 -11.70 17.43 -18.75
CA GLY A 100 -12.10 18.71 -18.16
C GLY A 100 -12.08 18.73 -16.63
N VAL A 101 -11.35 17.82 -15.98
CA VAL A 101 -11.21 17.76 -14.53
C VAL A 101 -10.28 18.88 -14.07
N THR A 102 -10.69 19.62 -13.04
CA THR A 102 -9.85 20.63 -12.41
C THR A 102 -8.91 19.96 -11.40
N LEU A 103 -7.61 20.04 -11.66
CA LEU A 103 -6.57 19.57 -10.76
C LEU A 103 -6.06 20.71 -9.89
N MET A 104 -6.17 20.56 -8.58
CA MET A 104 -5.77 21.57 -7.60
C MET A 104 -4.58 21.08 -6.78
N TYR A 105 -3.37 21.32 -7.29
CA TYR A 105 -2.14 20.97 -6.58
C TYR A 105 -1.87 21.87 -5.38
N ARG A 106 -1.10 21.37 -4.40
CA ARG A 106 -0.74 22.08 -3.18
C ARG A 106 -1.96 22.64 -2.43
N THR A 107 -3.09 21.93 -2.51
CA THR A 107 -4.38 22.32 -1.95
C THR A 107 -4.87 21.20 -1.06
N SER A 108 -4.67 21.32 0.24
CA SER A 108 -5.07 20.32 1.22
C SER A 108 -6.53 20.47 1.58
N ALA A 109 -7.28 19.36 1.60
CA ALA A 109 -8.60 19.35 2.21
C ALA A 109 -8.45 19.44 3.73
N VAL A 110 -9.28 20.25 4.38
CA VAL A 110 -9.19 20.49 5.82
C VAL A 110 -10.49 20.23 6.58
N GLN A 111 -11.62 20.19 5.89
CA GLN A 111 -12.92 19.94 6.51
C GLN A 111 -13.93 19.46 5.48
N PHE A 112 -14.77 18.49 5.85
CA PHE A 112 -15.98 18.17 5.08
C PHE A 112 -17.14 19.05 5.50
N LEU A 113 -18.00 19.35 4.53
CA LEU A 113 -19.23 20.11 4.74
C LEU A 113 -20.42 19.18 4.71
N GLN A 114 -21.36 19.38 5.63
CA GLN A 114 -22.60 18.62 5.69
C GLN A 114 -23.82 19.54 5.59
N ASP A 115 -24.90 19.03 5.01
CA ASP A 115 -26.22 19.65 5.08
C ASP A 115 -26.97 19.27 6.39
N ALA A 116 -28.18 19.78 6.53
CA ALA A 116 -29.04 19.48 7.67
C ALA A 116 -29.39 17.98 7.83
N ASN A 117 -29.29 17.21 6.75
CA ASN A 117 -29.54 15.77 6.74
C ASN A 117 -28.25 14.95 6.97
N LYS A 118 -27.18 15.58 7.35
CA LYS A 118 -25.84 14.97 7.57
C LYS A 118 -25.21 14.38 6.30
N ARG A 119 -25.68 14.75 5.12
CA ARG A 119 -25.04 14.38 3.86
C ARG A 119 -23.80 15.26 3.64
N VAL A 120 -22.68 14.66 3.25
CA VAL A 120 -21.49 15.41 2.83
C VAL A 120 -21.78 16.07 1.47
N THR A 121 -21.73 17.38 1.42
CA THR A 121 -22.07 18.23 0.26
C THR A 121 -20.88 18.95 -0.33
N GLY A 122 -19.69 18.77 0.25
CA GLY A 122 -18.48 19.41 -0.21
C GLY A 122 -17.38 19.37 0.84
N LEU A 123 -16.39 20.19 0.63
CA LEU A 123 -15.25 20.34 1.53
C LEU A 123 -14.67 21.75 1.49
N ILE A 124 -13.90 22.10 2.51
CA ILE A 124 -13.00 23.24 2.52
C ILE A 124 -11.60 22.74 2.19
N ALA A 125 -10.94 23.39 1.24
CA ALA A 125 -9.56 23.09 0.86
C ALA A 125 -8.74 24.36 0.72
N GLY A 126 -7.42 24.25 0.88
CA GLY A 126 -6.51 25.38 0.72
C GLY A 126 -5.35 25.36 1.73
N ARG A 127 -4.91 26.55 2.08
CA ARG A 127 -3.84 26.82 3.03
C ARG A 127 -4.29 27.90 4.01
N PRO A 128 -3.62 28.06 5.15
CA PRO A 128 -3.91 29.15 6.07
C PRO A 128 -4.03 30.51 5.34
N ASN A 129 -5.14 31.20 5.62
CA ASN A 129 -5.52 32.51 5.02
C ASN A 129 -5.92 32.46 3.52
N ASN A 130 -6.01 31.28 2.91
CA ASN A 130 -6.45 31.10 1.53
C ASN A 130 -7.22 29.79 1.37
N TYR A 131 -8.42 29.74 1.95
CA TYR A 131 -9.32 28.59 1.85
C TYR A 131 -10.40 28.80 0.81
N THR A 132 -10.75 27.76 0.13
CA THR A 132 -11.83 27.71 -0.86
C THR A 132 -12.83 26.64 -0.48
N GLN A 133 -14.11 26.97 -0.56
CA GLN A 133 -15.18 25.98 -0.47
C GLN A 133 -15.38 25.31 -1.83
N ILE A 134 -15.40 23.99 -1.82
CA ILE A 134 -15.66 23.16 -3.00
C ILE A 134 -16.95 22.41 -2.75
N ASN A 135 -17.99 22.69 -3.55
CA ASN A 135 -19.27 22.02 -3.46
C ASN A 135 -19.27 20.74 -4.31
N ALA A 136 -19.82 19.68 -3.78
CA ALA A 136 -19.92 18.38 -4.45
C ALA A 136 -21.38 17.97 -4.64
N ALA A 137 -21.85 17.99 -5.87
CA ALA A 137 -23.25 17.65 -6.20
C ALA A 137 -23.58 16.18 -5.94
N LYS A 138 -22.63 15.26 -6.18
CA LYS A 138 -22.86 13.82 -6.05
C LYS A 138 -22.25 13.24 -4.77
N GLY A 139 -21.09 13.70 -4.34
CA GLY A 139 -20.37 13.23 -3.17
C GLY A 139 -18.88 13.49 -3.27
N VAL A 140 -18.13 13.11 -2.25
CA VAL A 140 -16.67 13.24 -2.15
C VAL A 140 -16.06 11.85 -2.08
N ILE A 141 -15.06 11.58 -2.92
CA ILE A 141 -14.27 10.35 -2.88
C ILE A 141 -13.00 10.61 -2.07
N ILE A 142 -12.76 9.78 -1.07
CA ILE A 142 -11.55 9.82 -0.25
C ILE A 142 -10.53 8.86 -0.85
N ALA A 143 -9.40 9.39 -1.34
CA ALA A 143 -8.29 8.63 -1.90
C ALA A 143 -6.94 9.18 -1.40
N THR A 144 -6.86 9.54 -0.11
CA THR A 144 -5.75 10.30 0.49
C THR A 144 -4.68 9.43 1.14
N GLY A 145 -4.70 8.15 0.89
CA GLY A 145 -3.78 7.20 1.51
C GLY A 145 -4.17 6.83 2.95
N CYS A 146 -3.22 6.34 3.70
CA CYS A 146 -3.42 5.84 5.06
C CYS A 146 -3.01 6.87 6.14
N TYR A 147 -2.84 6.40 7.37
CA TYR A 147 -2.40 7.21 8.52
C TYR A 147 -1.05 6.74 9.11
N GLY A 148 -0.23 6.05 8.30
CA GLY A 148 1.02 5.46 8.78
C GLY A 148 2.04 6.46 9.36
N SER A 149 2.00 7.73 8.97
CA SER A 149 2.85 8.79 9.53
C SER A 149 2.22 9.54 10.72
N ASN A 150 1.03 9.14 11.15
CA ASN A 150 0.35 9.73 12.30
C ASN A 150 0.46 8.80 13.51
N GLU A 151 1.38 9.13 14.42
CA GLU A 151 1.66 8.30 15.59
C GLU A 151 0.45 8.14 16.51
N GLU A 152 -0.35 9.17 16.70
CA GLU A 152 -1.53 9.12 17.55
C GLU A 152 -2.60 8.19 16.96
N MET A 153 -2.80 8.25 15.64
CA MET A 153 -3.70 7.30 14.99
C MET A 153 -3.14 5.88 15.01
N ARG A 154 -1.84 5.70 14.87
CA ARG A 154 -1.21 4.38 15.01
C ARG A 154 -1.40 3.83 16.42
N LYS A 155 -1.20 4.63 17.46
CA LYS A 155 -1.49 4.23 18.85
C LYS A 155 -2.93 3.79 19.03
N ALA A 156 -3.87 4.52 18.44
CA ALA A 156 -5.29 4.26 18.59
C ALA A 156 -5.81 3.07 17.77
N PHE A 157 -5.31 2.88 16.56
CA PHE A 157 -5.90 1.96 15.57
C PHE A 157 -4.96 0.88 15.05
N ALA A 158 -3.65 1.02 15.25
CA ALA A 158 -2.64 0.06 14.79
C ALA A 158 -1.43 0.01 15.74
N PRO A 159 -1.64 -0.28 17.04
CA PRO A 159 -0.57 -0.16 18.05
C PRO A 159 0.65 -1.04 17.73
N TYR A 160 0.44 -2.22 17.15
CA TYR A 160 1.55 -3.08 16.74
C TYR A 160 2.52 -2.42 15.75
N SER A 161 2.04 -1.49 14.93
CA SER A 161 2.88 -0.76 13.97
C SER A 161 3.93 0.15 14.64
N LEU A 162 3.80 0.42 15.94
CA LEU A 162 4.76 1.22 16.71
C LEU A 162 6.03 0.44 17.07
N HIS A 163 6.04 -0.88 16.90
CA HIS A 163 7.23 -1.71 17.10
C HIS A 163 8.25 -1.57 15.96
N ALA A 164 7.85 -0.99 14.82
CA ALA A 164 8.76 -0.75 13.72
C ALA A 164 9.70 0.42 14.01
N ASP A 165 11.00 0.22 13.79
CA ASP A 165 12.04 1.24 14.02
C ASP A 165 12.01 2.37 13.01
N ALA A 166 11.49 2.11 11.80
CA ALA A 166 11.48 3.07 10.71
C ALA A 166 10.21 2.94 9.86
N GLN A 167 9.94 3.97 9.09
CA GLN A 167 8.87 3.99 8.09
C GLN A 167 9.43 4.33 6.72
N ILE A 168 8.88 3.69 5.70
CA ILE A 168 9.31 3.86 4.31
C ILE A 168 8.44 4.84 3.52
N TYR A 169 7.48 5.53 4.16
CA TYR A 169 6.67 6.52 3.46
C TYR A 169 7.52 7.70 2.96
N PHE A 170 7.41 7.96 1.69
CA PHE A 170 8.07 9.08 1.05
C PHE A 170 7.05 9.94 0.26
N PRO A 171 7.06 11.27 0.42
CA PRO A 171 7.87 12.05 1.36
C PRO A 171 7.56 11.74 2.82
N THR A 172 8.54 11.91 3.68
CA THR A 172 8.34 11.79 5.13
C THR A 172 7.21 12.71 5.59
N LYS A 173 6.39 12.24 6.52
CA LYS A 173 5.18 12.92 7.01
C LYS A 173 4.04 13.01 5.98
N SER A 174 4.06 12.24 4.90
CA SER A 174 2.87 11.95 4.12
C SER A 174 2.01 10.90 4.84
N ASN A 175 0.80 10.66 4.36
CA ASN A 175 -0.12 9.68 4.97
C ASN A 175 -0.41 9.95 6.45
N THR A 176 -0.89 11.16 6.73
CA THR A 176 -1.18 11.67 8.07
C THR A 176 -2.59 11.34 8.57
N GLY A 177 -3.42 10.71 7.72
CA GLY A 177 -4.77 10.31 8.09
C GLY A 177 -5.78 11.45 8.13
N ASP A 178 -5.50 12.60 7.53
CA ASP A 178 -6.35 13.80 7.60
C ASP A 178 -7.78 13.51 7.16
N ALA A 179 -7.95 12.77 6.05
CA ALA A 179 -9.30 12.44 5.59
C ALA A 179 -10.01 11.41 6.47
N HIS A 180 -9.30 10.54 7.17
CA HIS A 180 -9.91 9.69 8.20
C HIS A 180 -10.47 10.53 9.34
N ILE A 181 -9.69 11.51 9.81
CA ILE A 181 -10.11 12.45 10.85
C ILE A 181 -11.33 13.26 10.39
N MET A 182 -11.27 13.83 9.19
CA MET A 182 -12.41 14.58 8.62
C MET A 182 -13.66 13.69 8.46
N ALA A 183 -13.50 12.44 8.06
CA ALA A 183 -14.61 11.50 7.94
C ALA A 183 -15.24 11.19 9.31
N MET A 184 -14.41 10.99 10.35
CA MET A 184 -14.92 10.77 11.72
C MET A 184 -15.68 12.01 12.24
N GLN A 185 -15.23 13.21 11.94
CA GLN A 185 -15.90 14.46 12.33
C GLN A 185 -17.32 14.57 11.75
N VAL A 186 -17.57 13.95 10.60
CA VAL A 186 -18.88 13.94 9.94
C VAL A 186 -19.66 12.63 10.15
N GLY A 187 -19.26 11.81 11.14
CA GLY A 187 -19.97 10.60 11.54
C GLY A 187 -19.44 9.31 10.91
N GLY A 188 -18.34 9.36 10.21
CA GLY A 188 -17.60 8.16 9.78
C GLY A 188 -17.06 7.40 10.99
N VAL A 189 -16.87 6.09 10.82
CA VAL A 189 -16.33 5.23 11.89
C VAL A 189 -15.12 4.47 11.36
N MET A 190 -14.12 4.30 12.21
CA MET A 190 -13.01 3.41 11.95
C MET A 190 -13.45 1.96 12.15
N GLN A 191 -12.84 1.06 11.42
CA GLN A 191 -13.03 -0.37 11.64
C GLN A 191 -12.67 -0.71 13.09
N LYS A 192 -13.46 -1.56 13.74
CA LYS A 192 -13.35 -1.85 15.18
C LYS A 192 -12.27 -2.86 15.57
N ASN A 193 -11.73 -3.58 14.60
CA ASN A 193 -10.65 -4.52 14.85
C ASN A 193 -9.31 -3.81 14.78
N ASP A 194 -8.30 -4.35 15.43
CA ASP A 194 -6.93 -3.84 15.31
C ASP A 194 -6.57 -3.70 13.83
N ASN A 195 -6.45 -2.48 13.41
CA ASN A 195 -6.22 -2.17 12.02
C ASN A 195 -4.73 -2.00 11.79
N HIS A 196 -4.26 -2.67 10.80
CA HIS A 196 -2.88 -2.56 10.38
C HIS A 196 -2.81 -1.66 9.15
N ALA A 197 -2.79 -0.36 9.38
CA ALA A 197 -2.55 0.59 8.31
C ALA A 197 -1.10 0.59 7.86
N ALA A 198 -0.21 0.16 8.72
CA ALA A 198 1.20 0.07 8.42
C ALA A 198 1.63 -1.39 8.39
N THR A 199 2.19 -1.78 7.30
CA THR A 199 2.84 -3.07 7.16
C THR A 199 4.19 -3.02 7.81
N VAL A 200 4.47 -3.99 8.63
CA VAL A 200 5.80 -4.22 9.17
C VAL A 200 6.56 -5.08 8.19
N HIS A 201 7.19 -4.48 7.21
CA HIS A 201 8.19 -5.14 6.40
C HIS A 201 9.54 -4.84 7.01
N LEU A 202 10.23 -5.86 7.46
CA LEU A 202 11.54 -5.67 8.05
C LEU A 202 12.66 -5.97 7.10
N GLU A 203 12.36 -6.53 5.93
CA GLU A 203 13.41 -7.06 5.09
C GLU A 203 13.23 -6.70 3.66
N ALA A 204 14.33 -6.26 3.08
CA ALA A 204 14.52 -6.19 1.66
C ALA A 204 15.43 -7.34 1.20
N GLY A 205 15.31 -7.72 -0.06
CA GLY A 205 16.18 -8.70 -0.69
C GLY A 205 15.99 -10.13 -0.15
N ALA A 206 17.09 -10.85 -0.01
CA ALA A 206 17.07 -12.29 0.31
C ALA A 206 16.33 -12.66 1.60
N GLY A 207 16.20 -11.73 2.55
CA GLY A 207 15.47 -11.96 3.79
C GLY A 207 13.96 -12.18 3.63
N THR A 208 13.37 -11.79 2.50
CA THR A 208 11.94 -12.00 2.23
C THR A 208 11.61 -13.41 1.76
N TYR A 209 12.61 -14.15 1.29
CA TYR A 209 12.45 -15.50 0.76
C TYR A 209 12.59 -16.58 1.83
N GLY A 210 12.46 -17.84 1.44
CA GLY A 210 12.47 -19.02 2.33
C GLY A 210 13.86 -19.45 2.80
N PHE A 211 14.83 -18.57 2.83
CA PHE A 211 16.18 -18.86 3.28
C PHE A 211 16.28 -19.02 4.79
N LEU A 212 17.26 -19.80 5.26
CA LEU A 212 17.48 -20.10 6.66
C LEU A 212 17.65 -18.82 7.50
N HIS A 213 16.89 -18.70 8.57
CA HIS A 213 17.04 -17.65 9.57
C HIS A 213 17.54 -18.20 10.89
N VAL A 214 18.56 -17.59 11.44
CA VAL A 214 19.07 -17.91 12.78
C VAL A 214 19.08 -16.66 13.68
N ASN A 215 18.83 -16.87 14.96
CA ASN A 215 18.85 -15.81 15.98
C ASN A 215 20.28 -15.52 16.48
N ALA A 216 20.40 -14.62 17.48
CA ALA A 216 21.69 -14.26 18.08
C ALA A 216 22.41 -15.43 18.76
N ASN A 217 21.75 -16.51 19.09
CA ASN A 217 22.34 -17.71 19.68
C ASN A 217 22.78 -18.73 18.61
N GLY A 218 22.56 -18.44 17.31
CA GLY A 218 22.82 -19.37 16.22
C GLY A 218 21.75 -20.45 16.07
N GLU A 219 20.56 -20.25 16.63
CA GLU A 219 19.47 -21.22 16.59
C GLU A 219 18.46 -20.84 15.48
N ARG A 220 18.04 -21.84 14.70
CA ARG A 220 16.88 -21.69 13.81
C ARG A 220 15.63 -21.60 14.67
N PHE A 221 14.79 -20.60 14.44
CA PHE A 221 13.66 -20.27 15.31
C PHE A 221 12.29 -20.28 14.62
N MET A 222 12.25 -20.50 13.32
CA MET A 222 11.00 -20.46 12.57
C MET A 222 10.98 -21.42 11.40
N ASN A 223 9.82 -21.62 10.81
CA ASN A 223 9.65 -22.10 9.45
C ASN A 223 9.66 -20.88 8.53
N GLU A 224 10.58 -20.83 7.59
CA GLU A 224 10.76 -19.70 6.68
C GLU A 224 9.75 -19.70 5.51
N ASP A 225 9.04 -20.79 5.30
CA ASP A 225 8.00 -20.93 4.27
C ASP A 225 6.67 -20.30 4.71
N VAL A 226 6.73 -19.00 5.01
CA VAL A 226 5.61 -18.18 5.48
C VAL A 226 5.68 -16.79 4.86
N ASN A 227 4.59 -16.02 4.96
CA ASN A 227 4.58 -14.64 4.48
C ASN A 227 5.56 -13.74 5.25
N THR A 228 6.00 -12.68 4.60
CA THR A 228 6.99 -11.71 5.15
C THR A 228 6.58 -11.14 6.50
N GLN A 229 5.29 -10.87 6.68
CA GLN A 229 4.75 -10.36 7.94
C GLN A 229 4.97 -11.32 9.10
N SER A 230 4.73 -12.60 8.89
CA SER A 230 4.98 -13.64 9.91
C SER A 230 6.45 -13.77 10.24
N LYS A 231 7.34 -13.61 9.25
CA LYS A 231 8.79 -13.59 9.49
C LYS A 231 9.18 -12.44 10.40
N SER A 232 8.68 -11.23 10.12
CA SER A 232 8.93 -10.05 10.94
C SER A 232 8.48 -10.24 12.39
N CYS A 233 7.27 -10.76 12.60
CA CYS A 233 6.76 -11.05 13.95
C CYS A 233 7.63 -12.08 14.67
N SER A 234 8.09 -13.13 13.98
CA SER A 234 8.94 -14.16 14.57
C SER A 234 10.32 -13.61 14.97
N LYS A 235 10.88 -12.70 14.19
CA LYS A 235 12.16 -12.04 14.50
C LYS A 235 12.09 -11.11 15.69
N GLU A 236 11.03 -10.34 15.81
CA GLU A 236 10.81 -9.46 16.94
C GLU A 236 10.89 -10.20 18.27
N LEU A 237 10.46 -11.47 18.30
CA LEU A 237 10.51 -12.33 19.49
C LEU A 237 11.90 -12.89 19.79
N GLN A 238 12.89 -12.71 18.92
CA GLN A 238 14.23 -13.24 19.12
C GLN A 238 15.07 -12.31 19.98
N PRO A 239 16.18 -12.83 20.60
CA PRO A 239 17.10 -12.00 21.37
C PRO A 239 17.54 -10.75 20.58
N HIS A 240 17.33 -9.59 21.15
CA HIS A 240 17.61 -8.28 20.56
C HIS A 240 16.81 -7.94 19.29
N GLY A 241 15.81 -8.73 18.90
CA GLY A 241 15.07 -8.55 17.63
C GLY A 241 15.94 -8.74 16.38
N ILE A 242 17.06 -9.47 16.51
CA ILE A 242 18.05 -9.62 15.42
C ILE A 242 18.03 -11.06 14.91
N ALA A 243 18.11 -11.20 13.59
CA ALA A 243 18.32 -12.46 12.93
C ALA A 243 19.25 -12.30 11.71
N TRP A 244 19.92 -13.38 11.35
CA TRP A 244 20.76 -13.47 10.16
C TRP A 244 20.08 -14.40 9.14
N THR A 245 20.10 -14.00 7.89
CA THR A 245 19.62 -14.80 6.77
C THR A 245 20.81 -15.46 6.10
N PHE A 246 20.76 -16.77 5.93
CA PHE A 246 21.79 -17.57 5.26
C PHE A 246 21.28 -18.08 3.93
N TYR A 247 22.04 -17.85 2.90
CA TYR A 247 21.77 -18.32 1.54
C TYR A 247 23.09 -18.68 0.84
N ASP A 248 23.04 -19.58 -0.12
CA ASP A 248 24.21 -19.99 -0.87
C ASP A 248 24.48 -19.11 -2.11
N SER A 249 25.50 -19.48 -2.88
CA SER A 249 25.88 -18.75 -4.11
C SER A 249 24.85 -18.86 -5.24
N ASN A 250 23.91 -19.80 -5.15
CA ASN A 250 22.89 -20.02 -6.17
C ASN A 250 21.56 -19.34 -5.82
N TRP A 251 21.53 -18.54 -4.75
CA TRP A 251 20.32 -17.90 -4.24
C TRP A 251 19.49 -17.17 -5.31
N THR A 252 20.12 -16.65 -6.35
CA THR A 252 19.43 -15.98 -7.47
C THR A 252 18.61 -16.92 -8.37
N GLN A 253 18.79 -18.23 -8.22
CA GLN A 253 17.98 -19.25 -8.92
C GLN A 253 16.75 -19.67 -8.10
N ASP A 254 16.74 -19.33 -6.80
CA ASP A 254 15.70 -19.71 -5.85
C ASP A 254 14.67 -18.55 -5.63
N VAL A 255 14.88 -17.42 -6.30
CA VAL A 255 14.07 -16.20 -6.16
C VAL A 255 13.51 -15.71 -7.49
#